data_9d9b79ba153ac296b728da1730cb4bff
#
_entry.id   9d9b79ba153ac296b728da1730cb4bff
#
_cell.length_a   1.000
_cell.length_b   1.000
_cell.length_c   1.000
_cell.angle_alpha   90.00
_cell.angle_beta   90.00
_cell.angle_gamma   90.00
#
_symmetry.space_group_name_H-M   'P 1'
#
loop_
_entity.id
_entity.type
_entity.pdbx_description
1 polymer ?
#
loop_
_entity_poly.entity_id
_entity_poly.type
_entity_poly.pdbx_seq_one_letter_code
_entity_poly.pdbx_strand_id
1 'polypeptide(L)'
;FTGMFQKEVAQRICEKEGSKAYGILSVLAQAFYDAEYLFTVPPTVFNPPPKVDSGVLRLKRKADYSIPCNEKLLYRVVKTAFQQRRKTLRNSLKSFDLSDKLKEDTIFGRRPEQLSVSEFIALTQKIEDDAISTDK
;
A
#
# COMPACT_ATOMS: atom_id res chain seq x y z
N PHE A 1 -1.73 -3.38 -18.70
CA PHE A 1 -0.76 -4.46 -18.44
C PHE A 1 -1.47 -5.67 -17.85
N THR A 2 -1.21 -6.83 -18.43
CA THR A 2 -1.68 -8.11 -17.91
C THR A 2 -0.44 -8.96 -17.64
N GLY A 3 -0.33 -9.50 -16.44
CA GLY A 3 0.85 -10.25 -16.06
C GLY A 3 0.53 -11.46 -15.20
N MET A 4 1.49 -12.38 -15.13
CA MET A 4 1.38 -13.58 -14.32
C MET A 4 2.44 -13.56 -13.24
N PHE A 5 2.01 -13.84 -12.01
CA PHE A 5 2.85 -13.84 -10.82
C PHE A 5 2.56 -15.09 -9.99
N GLN A 6 3.39 -15.39 -9.01
CA GLN A 6 3.01 -16.38 -8.02
C GLN A 6 1.67 -15.97 -7.40
N LYS A 7 0.78 -16.94 -7.17
CA LYS A 7 -0.58 -16.68 -6.69
C LYS A 7 -0.59 -15.77 -5.45
N GLU A 8 0.30 -16.03 -4.50
CA GLU A 8 0.37 -15.25 -3.27
C GLU A 8 0.70 -13.77 -3.55
N VAL A 9 1.65 -13.51 -4.46
CA VAL A 9 2.04 -12.15 -4.84
C VAL A 9 0.88 -11.45 -5.55
N ALA A 10 0.23 -12.12 -6.48
CA ALA A 10 -0.91 -11.58 -7.22
C ALA A 10 -2.06 -11.21 -6.28
N GLN A 11 -2.34 -12.07 -5.30
CA GLN A 11 -3.37 -11.80 -4.29
C GLN A 11 -3.03 -10.59 -3.44
N ARG A 12 -1.78 -10.44 -3.03
CA ARG A 12 -1.33 -9.27 -2.24
C ARG A 12 -1.50 -7.98 -3.02
N ILE A 13 -1.18 -7.97 -4.31
CA ILE A 13 -1.33 -6.78 -5.15
C ILE A 13 -2.79 -6.33 -5.23
N CYS A 14 -3.73 -7.28 -5.29
CA CYS A 14 -5.15 -6.99 -5.46
C CYS A 14 -5.92 -6.90 -4.14
N GLU A 15 -5.28 -7.14 -3.01
CA GLU A 15 -5.95 -7.22 -1.71
C GLU A 15 -6.40 -5.86 -1.21
N LYS A 16 -7.46 -5.85 -0.38
CA LYS A 16 -8.00 -4.62 0.21
C LYS A 16 -7.69 -4.56 1.70
N GLU A 17 -7.86 -3.38 2.27
CA GLU A 17 -7.62 -3.12 3.69
C GLU A 17 -8.41 -4.09 4.57
N GLY A 18 -7.84 -4.42 5.72
CA GLY A 18 -8.45 -5.31 6.70
C GLY A 18 -8.01 -6.77 6.60
N SER A 19 -7.29 -7.16 5.54
CA SER A 19 -6.84 -8.54 5.39
C SER A 19 -5.36 -8.67 5.75
N LYS A 20 -4.93 -9.91 6.05
CA LYS A 20 -3.53 -10.21 6.34
C LYS A 20 -2.62 -10.05 5.13
N ALA A 21 -3.16 -10.25 3.94
CA ALA A 21 -2.38 -10.14 2.69
C ALA A 21 -2.18 -8.69 2.25
N TYR A 22 -2.96 -7.77 2.80
CA TYR A 22 -2.83 -6.34 2.50
C TYR A 22 -1.52 -5.80 3.05
N GLY A 23 -0.72 -5.19 2.21
CA GLY A 23 0.58 -4.70 2.61
C GLY A 23 1.14 -3.65 1.64
N ILE A 24 2.46 -3.50 1.64
CA ILE A 24 3.15 -2.50 0.82
C ILE A 24 2.79 -2.62 -0.66
N LEU A 25 2.83 -3.84 -1.20
CA LEU A 25 2.51 -4.06 -2.61
C LEU A 25 1.07 -3.68 -2.94
N SER A 26 0.13 -3.98 -2.05
CA SER A 26 -1.28 -3.64 -2.24
C SER A 26 -1.46 -2.14 -2.36
N VAL A 27 -0.90 -1.39 -1.43
CA VAL A 27 -1.04 0.07 -1.39
C VAL A 27 -0.36 0.71 -2.60
N LEU A 28 0.89 0.37 -2.86
CA LEU A 28 1.65 1.01 -3.93
C LEU A 28 1.10 0.70 -5.31
N ALA A 29 0.70 -0.55 -5.56
CA ALA A 29 0.12 -0.91 -6.84
C ALA A 29 -1.23 -0.23 -7.05
N GLN A 30 -2.10 -0.26 -6.04
CA GLN A 30 -3.44 0.30 -6.15
C GLN A 30 -3.48 1.83 -6.09
N ALA A 31 -2.41 2.47 -5.64
CA ALA A 31 -2.31 3.93 -5.69
C ALA A 31 -2.22 4.45 -7.14
N PHE A 32 -1.60 3.68 -8.03
CA PHE A 32 -1.36 4.08 -9.41
C PHE A 32 -2.20 3.31 -10.43
N TYR A 33 -2.65 2.11 -10.07
CA TYR A 33 -3.33 1.20 -10.99
C TYR A 33 -4.61 0.66 -10.38
N ASP A 34 -5.57 0.35 -11.24
CA ASP A 34 -6.70 -0.49 -10.87
C ASP A 34 -6.23 -1.94 -11.05
N ALA A 35 -6.17 -2.68 -9.94
CA ALA A 35 -5.68 -4.05 -9.93
C ALA A 35 -6.86 -5.02 -9.88
N GLU A 36 -6.87 -5.98 -10.81
CA GLU A 36 -7.93 -6.98 -10.91
C GLU A 36 -7.30 -8.37 -10.99
N TYR A 37 -7.70 -9.26 -10.08
CA TYR A 37 -7.30 -10.65 -10.10
C TYR A 37 -8.21 -11.40 -11.08
N LEU A 38 -7.64 -11.90 -12.18
CA LEU A 38 -8.43 -12.50 -13.25
C LEU A 38 -8.70 -13.98 -12.99
N PHE A 39 -7.65 -14.77 -12.82
CA PHE A 39 -7.79 -16.23 -12.59
C PHE A 39 -6.48 -16.82 -12.08
N THR A 40 -6.60 -18.02 -11.54
CA THR A 40 -5.46 -18.81 -11.05
C THR A 40 -5.08 -19.87 -12.09
N VAL A 41 -3.76 -20.04 -12.31
CA VAL A 41 -3.23 -21.06 -13.20
C VAL A 41 -2.51 -22.10 -12.34
N PRO A 42 -2.95 -23.38 -12.37
CA PRO A 42 -2.29 -24.42 -11.59
C PRO A 42 -0.93 -24.77 -12.15
N PRO A 43 0.00 -25.30 -11.32
CA PRO A 43 1.38 -25.61 -11.76
C PRO A 43 1.43 -26.62 -12.91
N THR A 44 0.44 -27.48 -13.00
CA THR A 44 0.38 -28.58 -13.97
C THR A 44 0.35 -28.15 -15.43
N VAL A 45 0.03 -26.86 -15.71
CA VAL A 45 -0.01 -26.36 -17.09
C VAL A 45 1.37 -25.91 -17.61
N PHE A 46 2.40 -25.93 -16.75
CA PHE A 46 3.76 -25.48 -17.09
C PHE A 46 4.71 -26.66 -17.25
N ASN A 47 5.75 -26.47 -18.08
CA ASN A 47 6.78 -27.49 -18.27
C ASN A 47 8.17 -26.82 -18.23
N PRO A 48 8.99 -26.97 -17.16
CA PRO A 48 8.66 -27.68 -15.92
C PRO A 48 7.65 -26.94 -15.08
N PRO A 49 6.84 -27.65 -14.26
CA PRO A 49 5.84 -26.97 -13.42
C PRO A 49 6.50 -26.20 -12.27
N PRO A 50 6.04 -24.99 -11.96
CA PRO A 50 6.46 -24.30 -10.75
C PRO A 50 5.92 -25.01 -9.50
N LYS A 51 6.46 -24.70 -8.34
CA LYS A 51 6.06 -25.35 -7.08
C LYS A 51 4.74 -24.82 -6.53
N VAL A 52 4.25 -23.69 -7.03
CA VAL A 52 3.06 -23.04 -6.52
C VAL A 52 2.15 -22.60 -7.66
N ASP A 53 0.88 -22.36 -7.34
CA ASP A 53 -0.07 -21.81 -8.29
C ASP A 53 0.38 -20.41 -8.75
N SER A 54 -0.01 -20.05 -9.96
CA SER A 54 0.21 -18.71 -10.51
C SER A 54 -1.09 -17.94 -10.56
N GLY A 55 -1.04 -16.64 -10.34
CA GLY A 55 -2.18 -15.75 -10.47
C GLY A 55 -1.99 -14.83 -11.67
N VAL A 56 -3.02 -14.69 -12.48
CA VAL A 56 -3.04 -13.73 -13.59
C VAL A 56 -3.84 -12.52 -13.17
N LEU A 57 -3.23 -11.35 -13.29
CA LEU A 57 -3.90 -10.10 -12.91
C LEU A 57 -3.75 -9.05 -14.01
N ARG A 58 -4.69 -8.12 -14.00
CA ARG A 58 -4.66 -6.96 -14.89
C ARG A 58 -4.42 -5.71 -14.06
N LEU A 59 -3.43 -4.93 -14.48
CA LEU A 59 -3.15 -3.62 -13.91
C LEU A 59 -3.49 -2.57 -14.97
N LYS A 60 -4.55 -1.82 -14.71
CA LYS A 60 -4.96 -0.74 -15.58
C LYS A 60 -4.56 0.58 -14.93
N ARG A 61 -3.77 1.38 -15.64
CA ARG A 61 -3.34 2.68 -15.13
C ARG A 61 -4.55 3.56 -14.88
N LYS A 62 -4.62 4.18 -13.71
CA LYS A 62 -5.72 5.07 -13.38
C LYS A 62 -5.72 6.27 -14.32
N ALA A 63 -6.91 6.67 -14.77
CA ALA A 63 -7.07 7.80 -15.67
C ALA A 63 -6.52 9.09 -15.06
N ASP A 64 -6.65 9.21 -13.74
CA ASP A 64 -6.11 10.33 -12.95
C ASP A 64 -5.02 9.79 -12.04
N TYR A 65 -3.86 9.51 -12.61
CA TYR A 65 -2.74 8.97 -11.84
C TYR A 65 -1.96 10.03 -11.08
N SER A 66 -2.35 11.28 -11.21
CA SER A 66 -1.75 12.37 -10.46
C SER A 66 -2.12 12.27 -8.98
N ILE A 67 -1.15 11.90 -8.16
CA ILE A 67 -1.35 11.77 -6.72
C ILE A 67 -1.11 13.14 -6.08
N PRO A 68 -2.01 13.61 -5.16
CA PRO A 68 -1.87 14.93 -4.55
C PRO A 68 -0.76 15.03 -3.49
N CYS A 69 0.08 14.03 -3.38
CA CYS A 69 1.20 14.00 -2.43
C CYS A 69 2.49 13.57 -3.12
N ASN A 70 3.62 13.74 -2.42
CA ASN A 70 4.92 13.31 -2.91
C ASN A 70 4.99 11.78 -2.95
N GLU A 71 5.29 11.22 -4.12
CA GLU A 71 5.34 9.77 -4.32
C GLU A 71 6.41 9.08 -3.48
N LYS A 72 7.58 9.70 -3.35
CA LYS A 72 8.67 9.17 -2.53
C LYS A 72 8.29 9.14 -1.05
N LEU A 73 7.60 10.17 -0.60
CA LEU A 73 7.12 10.26 0.77
C LEU A 73 6.05 9.20 1.02
N LEU A 74 5.13 9.02 0.08
CA LEU A 74 4.11 7.95 0.16
C LEU A 74 4.77 6.59 0.33
N TYR A 75 5.78 6.29 -0.47
CA TYR A 75 6.52 5.03 -0.38
C TYR A 75 7.15 4.85 1.01
N ARG A 76 7.80 5.89 1.54
CA ARG A 76 8.43 5.85 2.85
C ARG A 76 7.42 5.64 3.97
N VAL A 77 6.29 6.34 3.91
CA VAL A 77 5.22 6.22 4.91
C VAL A 77 4.66 4.80 4.92
N VAL A 78 4.31 4.27 3.75
CA VAL A 78 3.75 2.92 3.61
C VAL A 78 4.75 1.87 4.09
N LYS A 79 6.00 1.97 3.65
CA LYS A 79 7.05 1.02 4.02
C LYS A 79 7.29 1.03 5.53
N THR A 80 7.43 2.20 6.13
CA THR A 80 7.68 2.35 7.56
C THR A 80 6.52 1.81 8.38
N ALA A 81 5.28 2.13 7.97
CA ALA A 81 4.08 1.66 8.66
C ALA A 81 4.00 0.14 8.67
N PHE A 82 4.21 -0.51 7.52
CA PHE A 82 4.11 -1.96 7.42
C PHE A 82 5.31 -2.72 8.01
N GLN A 83 6.43 -2.07 8.23
CA GLN A 83 7.55 -2.68 8.95
C GLN A 83 7.20 -2.95 10.43
N GLN A 84 6.25 -2.20 10.97
CA GLN A 84 5.75 -2.38 12.33
C GLN A 84 4.23 -2.57 12.30
N ARG A 85 3.80 -3.56 11.56
CA ARG A 85 2.39 -3.82 11.23
C ARG A 85 1.46 -3.89 12.44
N ARG A 86 1.97 -4.42 13.56
CA ARG A 86 1.18 -4.58 14.78
C ARG A 86 1.01 -3.30 15.59
N LYS A 87 1.81 -2.28 15.29
CA LYS A 87 1.77 -1.01 16.01
C LYS A 87 0.83 -0.02 15.32
N THR A 88 0.26 0.90 16.11
CA THR A 88 -0.49 2.01 15.55
C THR A 88 0.45 2.94 14.79
N LEU A 89 -0.10 3.74 13.89
CA LEU A 89 0.68 4.68 13.09
C LEU A 89 1.43 5.69 13.96
N ARG A 90 0.83 6.10 15.09
CA ARG A 90 1.49 7.00 16.04
C ARG A 90 2.84 6.45 16.50
N ASN A 91 2.92 5.15 16.72
CA ASN A 91 4.15 4.50 17.16
C ASN A 91 5.08 4.16 16.00
N SER A 92 4.55 3.67 14.88
CA SER A 92 5.36 3.25 13.73
C SER A 92 5.98 4.42 12.98
N LEU A 93 5.33 5.58 12.98
CA LEU A 93 5.81 6.75 12.23
C LEU A 93 6.55 7.79 13.09
N LYS A 94 7.06 7.38 14.24
CA LYS A 94 7.82 8.28 15.13
C LYS A 94 9.03 8.91 14.45
N SER A 95 9.66 8.19 13.52
CA SER A 95 10.84 8.66 12.80
C SER A 95 10.56 9.83 11.85
N PHE A 96 9.28 10.11 11.57
CA PHE A 96 8.90 11.21 10.68
C PHE A 96 8.84 12.58 11.38
N ASP A 97 9.11 12.62 12.68
CA ASP A 97 9.21 13.88 13.42
C ASP A 97 7.95 14.74 13.31
N LEU A 98 6.81 14.11 13.52
CA LEU A 98 5.50 14.74 13.35
C LEU A 98 5.20 15.71 14.49
N SER A 99 4.45 16.79 14.19
CA SER A 99 4.00 17.72 15.22
C SER A 99 3.00 17.04 16.17
N ASP A 100 2.93 17.53 17.40
CA ASP A 100 1.99 16.98 18.39
C ASP A 100 0.55 17.14 17.93
N LYS A 101 0.23 18.23 17.25
CA LYS A 101 -1.10 18.49 16.71
C LYS A 101 -1.48 17.42 15.67
N LEU A 102 -0.56 17.06 14.79
CA LEU A 102 -0.83 16.02 13.79
C LEU A 102 -1.01 14.66 14.43
N LYS A 103 -0.21 14.33 15.46
CA LYS A 103 -0.30 13.06 16.18
C LYS A 103 -1.64 12.86 16.89
N GLU A 104 -2.38 13.91 17.15
CA GLU A 104 -3.71 13.85 17.77
C GLU A 104 -4.79 13.38 16.78
N ASP A 105 -4.51 13.39 15.48
CA ASP A 105 -5.47 12.92 14.48
C ASP A 105 -5.81 11.45 14.72
N THR A 106 -7.09 11.12 14.63
CA THR A 106 -7.61 9.76 14.90
C THR A 106 -6.99 8.71 13.99
N ILE A 107 -6.53 9.08 12.79
CA ILE A 107 -5.91 8.15 11.87
C ILE A 107 -4.64 7.52 12.47
N PHE A 108 -3.94 8.23 13.34
CA PHE A 108 -2.72 7.73 13.99
C PHE A 108 -2.98 6.68 15.06
N GLY A 109 -4.23 6.51 15.47
CA GLY A 109 -4.65 5.44 16.39
C GLY A 109 -4.93 4.12 15.66
N ARG A 110 -4.87 4.09 14.33
CA ARG A 110 -5.15 2.91 13.52
C ARG A 110 -3.85 2.21 13.13
N ARG A 111 -3.97 0.92 12.77
CA ARG A 111 -2.86 0.13 12.24
C ARG A 111 -2.80 0.27 10.72
N PRO A 112 -1.63 0.03 10.09
CA PRO A 112 -1.51 0.21 8.64
C PRO A 112 -2.46 -0.68 7.84
N GLU A 113 -2.75 -1.90 8.31
CA GLU A 113 -3.66 -2.81 7.61
C GLU A 113 -5.11 -2.33 7.59
N GLN A 114 -5.46 -1.37 8.44
CA GLN A 114 -6.81 -0.81 8.52
C GLN A 114 -7.04 0.38 7.59
N LEU A 115 -5.99 0.89 6.97
CA LEU A 115 -6.08 2.04 6.09
C LEU A 115 -6.25 1.63 4.64
N SER A 116 -7.22 2.26 3.96
CA SER A 116 -7.36 2.11 2.51
C SER A 116 -6.23 2.86 1.78
N VAL A 117 -6.10 2.62 0.49
CA VAL A 117 -5.12 3.33 -0.34
C VAL A 117 -5.36 4.84 -0.30
N SER A 118 -6.61 5.27 -0.40
CA SER A 118 -6.99 6.69 -0.32
C SER A 118 -6.60 7.29 1.01
N GLU A 119 -6.76 6.55 2.09
CA GLU A 119 -6.38 6.99 3.44
C GLU A 119 -4.87 7.13 3.59
N PHE A 120 -4.07 6.26 2.97
CA PHE A 120 -2.62 6.38 2.97
C PHE A 120 -2.17 7.63 2.20
N ILE A 121 -2.81 7.92 1.07
CA ILE A 121 -2.53 9.13 0.29
C ILE A 121 -2.85 10.38 1.11
N ALA A 122 -4.01 10.40 1.76
CA ALA A 122 -4.42 11.51 2.64
C ALA A 122 -3.46 11.68 3.81
N LEU A 123 -3.03 10.57 4.43
CA LEU A 123 -2.06 10.58 5.52
C LEU A 123 -0.73 11.19 5.08
N THR A 124 -0.23 10.77 3.91
CA THR A 124 1.02 11.29 3.36
C THR A 124 0.92 12.78 3.09
N GLN A 125 -0.22 13.22 2.56
CA GLN A 125 -0.47 14.65 2.33
C GLN A 125 -0.46 15.44 3.63
N LYS A 126 -1.05 14.93 4.69
CA LYS A 126 -1.04 15.56 6.02
C LYS A 126 0.37 15.69 6.56
N ILE A 127 1.21 14.65 6.40
CA ILE A 127 2.60 14.66 6.84
C ILE A 127 3.40 15.68 6.03
N GLU A 128 3.18 15.74 4.73
CA GLU A 128 3.84 16.71 3.84
C GLU A 128 3.49 18.14 4.23
N ASP A 129 2.20 18.40 4.47
CA ASP A 129 1.73 19.74 4.89
C ASP A 129 2.28 20.12 6.26
N ASP A 130 2.38 19.17 7.19
CA ASP A 130 2.93 19.39 8.51
C ASP A 130 4.41 19.77 8.45
N ALA A 131 5.18 19.09 7.60
CA ALA A 131 6.61 19.40 7.40
C ALA A 131 6.79 20.80 6.81
N ILE A 132 5.95 21.21 5.87
CA ILE A 132 5.98 22.55 5.28
C ILE A 132 5.65 23.59 6.34
N SER A 133 4.67 23.32 7.22
CA SER A 133 4.29 24.25 8.29
C SER A 133 5.38 24.44 9.32
N THR A 134 6.16 23.39 9.62
CA THR A 134 7.25 23.48 10.62
C THR A 134 8.49 24.16 10.07
N ASP A 135 8.68 24.17 8.76
CA ASP A 135 9.81 24.84 8.11
C ASP A 135 9.64 26.37 8.01
N LYS A 136 8.50 26.87 8.43
CA LYS A 136 8.28 28.31 8.53
C LYS A 136 8.62 28.78 9.93
#